data_db47def8a7ef8f8c5e4d5996123a63c9
#
_entry.id   db47def8a7ef8f8c5e4d5996123a63c9
#
_cell.length_a   1.000
_cell.length_b   1.000
_cell.length_c   1.000
_cell.angle_alpha   90.00
_cell.angle_beta   90.00
_cell.angle_gamma   90.00
#
_symmetry.space_group_name_H-M   'P 1'
#
loop_
_entity.id
_entity.type
_entity.pdbx_description
1 polymer ?
#
loop_
_entity_poly.entity_id
_entity_poly.type
_entity_poly.pdbx_seq_one_letter_code
_entity_poly.pdbx_strand_id
1 'polypeptide(L)'
;MPLRRHTLVTLTAAGWGAAFARDPALAADPLVLAWAARGRPLIVRRASPDEADAGRVPLGLPLPPSAGKRRIALNAAADALATVSPLPTLSDVLAAAPDAWRAPLRELDALGARCGVQGRVFGSLAWQALTGEPYLGESSDLDIVFPLPEAASVATLLDGLAAIDGRAPMRIDGELLRNDGAGVNWRELHARQPEVAVKTAIAVELMPADAFTGGAR
;
A
#
# COMPACT_ATOMS: atom_id res chain seq x y z
N MET A 1 -3.75 -17.49 -8.31
CA MET A 1 -3.69 -16.10 -8.83
C MET A 1 -2.46 -15.42 -8.21
N PRO A 2 -1.69 -14.64 -8.98
CA PRO A 2 -0.58 -13.88 -8.40
C PRO A 2 -1.12 -12.89 -7.35
N LEU A 3 -0.36 -12.72 -6.26
CA LEU A 3 -0.69 -11.75 -5.23
C LEU A 3 -0.51 -10.33 -5.77
N ARG A 4 -1.45 -9.44 -5.42
CA ARG A 4 -1.42 -8.04 -5.86
C ARG A 4 -0.46 -7.22 -5.01
N ARG A 5 0.08 -6.15 -5.58
CA ARG A 5 0.74 -5.09 -4.81
C ARG A 5 -0.13 -4.68 -3.61
N HIS A 6 0.49 -4.23 -2.54
CA HIS A 6 -0.19 -3.79 -1.33
C HIS A 6 -0.94 -4.91 -0.57
N THR A 7 -0.68 -6.19 -0.89
CA THR A 7 -1.14 -7.29 -0.05
C THR A 7 -0.16 -7.51 1.09
N LEU A 8 -0.65 -7.69 2.31
CA LEU A 8 0.15 -8.05 3.47
C LEU A 8 0.24 -9.58 3.57
N VAL A 9 1.41 -10.07 3.91
CA VAL A 9 1.64 -11.51 4.12
C VAL A 9 2.52 -11.74 5.35
N THR A 10 2.35 -12.87 6.02
CA THR A 10 3.35 -13.38 6.97
C THR A 10 3.98 -14.64 6.41
N LEU A 11 5.20 -14.94 6.81
CA LEU A 11 5.88 -16.18 6.43
C LEU A 11 5.76 -17.22 7.55
N THR A 12 5.72 -18.47 7.14
CA THR A 12 5.93 -19.61 8.04
C THR A 12 7.36 -19.62 8.61
N ALA A 13 7.61 -20.35 9.69
CA ALA A 13 8.97 -20.53 10.20
C ALA A 13 9.90 -21.13 9.13
N ALA A 14 9.41 -22.11 8.35
CA ALA A 14 10.15 -22.68 7.23
C ALA A 14 10.40 -21.65 6.12
N GLY A 15 9.43 -20.76 5.85
CA GLY A 15 9.56 -19.66 4.89
C GLY A 15 10.66 -18.67 5.27
N TRP A 16 10.75 -18.30 6.54
CA TRP A 16 11.83 -17.46 7.06
C TRP A 16 13.17 -18.21 6.99
N GLY A 17 13.22 -19.50 7.37
CA GLY A 17 14.43 -20.30 7.25
C GLY A 17 14.95 -20.36 5.81
N ALA A 18 14.06 -20.54 4.83
CA ALA A 18 14.43 -20.54 3.41
C ALA A 18 14.90 -19.15 2.92
N ALA A 19 14.33 -18.04 3.44
CA ALA A 19 14.78 -16.70 3.12
C ALA A 19 16.19 -16.45 3.68
N PHE A 20 16.47 -16.83 4.92
CA PHE A 20 17.76 -16.69 5.58
C PHE A 20 18.84 -17.56 4.91
N ALA A 21 18.51 -18.78 4.50
CA ALA A 21 19.44 -19.65 3.79
C ALA A 21 19.84 -19.09 2.41
N ARG A 22 18.94 -18.36 1.76
CA ARG A 22 19.21 -17.72 0.46
C ARG A 22 20.00 -16.44 0.59
N ASP A 23 19.71 -15.63 1.60
CA ASP A 23 20.39 -14.39 1.88
C ASP A 23 20.86 -14.36 3.34
N PRO A 24 22.12 -14.79 3.61
CA PRO A 24 22.67 -14.79 4.94
C PRO A 24 22.74 -13.39 5.59
N ALA A 25 22.73 -12.31 4.80
CA ALA A 25 22.71 -10.96 5.35
C ALA A 25 21.39 -10.67 6.08
N LEU A 26 20.28 -11.27 5.67
CA LEU A 26 19.00 -11.18 6.41
C LEU A 26 19.10 -11.85 7.78
N ALA A 27 19.78 -13.01 7.85
CA ALA A 27 19.99 -13.74 9.10
C ALA A 27 20.98 -13.05 10.06
N ALA A 28 21.86 -12.19 9.52
CA ALA A 28 22.79 -11.41 10.31
C ALA A 28 22.20 -10.09 10.84
N ASP A 29 21.03 -9.67 10.34
CA ASP A 29 20.38 -8.43 10.76
C ASP A 29 19.46 -8.68 11.96
N PRO A 30 19.78 -8.16 13.17
CA PRO A 30 18.98 -8.41 14.36
C PRO A 30 17.56 -7.84 14.26
N LEU A 31 17.33 -6.79 13.44
CA LEU A 31 16.02 -6.20 13.24
C LEU A 31 15.14 -7.11 12.37
N VAL A 32 15.73 -7.78 11.37
CA VAL A 32 15.03 -8.77 10.54
C VAL A 32 14.70 -10.01 11.35
N LEU A 33 15.63 -10.49 12.18
CA LEU A 33 15.38 -11.60 13.09
C LEU A 33 14.23 -11.29 14.07
N ALA A 34 14.26 -10.10 14.67
CA ALA A 34 13.19 -9.66 15.56
C ALA A 34 11.84 -9.51 14.84
N TRP A 35 11.86 -9.08 13.57
CA TRP A 35 10.65 -9.00 12.73
C TRP A 35 10.03 -10.37 12.50
N ALA A 36 10.86 -11.35 12.10
CA ALA A 36 10.47 -12.73 11.91
C ALA A 36 9.94 -13.37 13.20
N ALA A 37 10.65 -13.19 14.31
CA ALA A 37 10.27 -13.76 15.61
C ALA A 37 8.93 -13.21 16.14
N ARG A 38 8.59 -11.95 15.81
CA ARG A 38 7.31 -11.32 16.17
C ARG A 38 6.17 -11.63 15.20
N GLY A 39 6.41 -12.41 14.14
CA GLY A 39 5.41 -12.71 13.12
C GLY A 39 4.86 -11.47 12.39
N ARG A 40 5.65 -10.41 12.29
CA ARG A 40 5.23 -9.15 11.67
C ARG A 40 5.01 -9.33 10.18
N PRO A 41 4.03 -8.63 9.58
CA PRO A 41 3.72 -8.78 8.16
C PRO A 41 4.80 -8.18 7.26
N LEU A 42 4.87 -8.70 6.05
CA LEU A 42 5.60 -8.18 4.91
C LEU A 42 4.59 -7.65 3.90
N ILE A 43 5.03 -6.79 2.98
CA ILE A 43 4.16 -6.27 1.92
C ILE A 43 4.58 -6.82 0.57
N VAL A 44 3.60 -7.25 -0.23
CA VAL A 44 3.83 -7.60 -1.63
C VAL A 44 4.18 -6.33 -2.40
N ARG A 45 5.38 -6.31 -2.98
CA ARG A 45 5.90 -5.21 -3.78
C ARG A 45 5.88 -5.52 -5.28
N ARG A 46 6.23 -4.56 -6.10
CA ARG A 46 6.51 -4.80 -7.52
C ARG A 46 7.75 -5.71 -7.63
N ALA A 47 7.68 -6.71 -8.50
CA ALA A 47 8.86 -7.48 -8.88
C ALA A 47 9.84 -6.58 -9.66
N SER A 48 11.14 -6.77 -9.46
CA SER A 48 12.14 -6.30 -10.42
C SER A 48 12.11 -7.18 -11.69
N PRO A 49 12.64 -6.72 -12.82
CA PRO A 49 12.71 -7.54 -14.03
C PRO A 49 13.33 -8.92 -13.79
N ASP A 50 14.39 -8.98 -13.00
CA ASP A 50 15.11 -10.24 -12.67
C ASP A 50 14.31 -11.16 -11.74
N GLU A 51 13.29 -10.65 -11.05
CA GLU A 51 12.44 -11.39 -10.13
C GLU A 51 11.14 -11.88 -10.79
N ALA A 52 10.71 -11.25 -11.89
CA ALA A 52 9.43 -11.52 -12.52
C ALA A 52 9.31 -12.97 -13.02
N ASP A 53 10.42 -13.57 -13.44
CA ASP A 53 10.47 -14.94 -13.98
C ASP A 53 10.71 -16.01 -12.93
N ALA A 54 10.98 -15.63 -11.68
CA ALA A 54 11.40 -16.59 -10.66
C ALA A 54 10.24 -17.39 -10.01
N GLY A 55 8.98 -17.13 -10.36
CA GLY A 55 7.81 -17.81 -9.79
C GLY A 55 7.64 -17.59 -8.27
N ARG A 56 8.27 -16.55 -7.72
CA ARG A 56 8.30 -16.24 -6.29
C ARG A 56 7.52 -14.93 -6.02
N VAL A 57 7.09 -14.79 -4.77
CA VAL A 57 6.40 -13.58 -4.33
C VAL A 57 7.42 -12.54 -3.89
N PRO A 58 7.51 -11.38 -4.56
CA PRO A 58 8.41 -10.29 -4.16
C PRO A 58 7.84 -9.57 -2.94
N LEU A 59 8.61 -9.54 -1.86
CA LEU A 59 8.21 -8.99 -0.57
C LEU A 59 9.11 -7.84 -0.13
N GLY A 60 8.52 -6.89 0.59
CA GLY A 60 9.20 -5.78 1.23
C GLY A 60 9.02 -5.82 2.74
N LEU A 61 10.11 -5.57 3.46
CA LEU A 61 10.15 -5.37 4.90
C LEU A 61 10.60 -3.94 5.15
N PRO A 62 9.70 -3.02 5.50
CA PRO A 62 10.07 -1.64 5.80
C PRO A 62 10.44 -1.52 7.28
N LEU A 63 11.68 -1.20 7.57
CA LEU A 63 12.12 -0.90 8.92
C LEU A 63 11.74 0.54 9.33
N PRO A 64 11.50 0.80 10.64
CA PRO A 64 11.11 2.12 11.12
C PRO A 64 12.22 3.17 10.93
N PRO A 65 11.90 4.48 11.02
CA PRO A 65 12.88 5.55 10.93
C PRO A 65 14.03 5.43 11.92
N SER A 66 13.76 4.93 13.12
CA SER A 66 14.80 4.63 14.14
C SER A 66 15.85 3.63 13.67
N ALA A 67 15.52 2.80 12.66
CA ALA A 67 16.41 1.86 11.99
C ALA A 67 16.89 2.36 10.62
N GLY A 68 16.86 3.68 10.37
CA GLY A 68 17.32 4.31 9.14
C GLY A 68 16.36 4.23 7.96
N LYS A 69 15.08 3.98 8.17
CA LYS A 69 14.05 3.85 7.09
C LYS A 69 14.43 2.82 6.01
N ARG A 70 15.19 1.80 6.35
CA ARG A 70 15.62 0.79 5.37
C ARG A 70 14.42 0.00 4.84
N ARG A 71 14.41 -0.24 3.55
CA ARG A 71 13.46 -1.12 2.88
C ARG A 71 14.21 -2.36 2.42
N ILE A 72 13.97 -3.48 3.08
CA ILE A 72 14.63 -4.75 2.77
C ILE A 72 13.72 -5.49 1.79
N ALA A 73 14.32 -5.87 0.65
CA ALA A 73 13.67 -6.69 -0.35
C ALA A 73 13.99 -8.17 -0.09
N LEU A 74 12.99 -9.03 -0.17
CA LEU A 74 13.16 -10.47 -0.14
C LEU A 74 12.12 -11.15 -1.03
N ASN A 75 12.30 -12.44 -1.29
CA ASN A 75 11.40 -13.25 -2.09
C ASN A 75 11.05 -14.54 -1.36
N ALA A 76 9.78 -14.93 -1.40
CA ALA A 76 9.30 -16.16 -0.81
C ALA A 76 8.58 -17.04 -1.85
N ALA A 77 8.61 -18.33 -1.68
CA ALA A 77 7.74 -19.24 -2.40
C ALA A 77 6.28 -19.05 -1.94
N ALA A 78 5.30 -19.31 -2.78
CA ALA A 78 3.90 -19.09 -2.44
C ALA A 78 3.42 -20.00 -1.29
N ASP A 79 3.95 -21.19 -1.17
CA ASP A 79 3.67 -22.15 -0.09
C ASP A 79 4.37 -21.80 1.24
N ALA A 80 5.32 -20.87 1.21
CA ALA A 80 5.98 -20.35 2.41
C ALA A 80 5.15 -19.27 3.13
N LEU A 81 4.03 -18.82 2.55
CA LEU A 81 3.16 -17.82 3.15
C LEU A 81 2.27 -18.47 4.23
N ALA A 82 2.26 -17.88 5.43
CA ALA A 82 1.39 -18.34 6.52
C ALA A 82 0.03 -17.65 6.47
N THR A 83 0.00 -16.33 6.18
CA THR A 83 -1.22 -15.56 6.03
C THR A 83 -1.15 -14.64 4.82
N VAL A 84 -2.31 -14.32 4.29
CA VAL A 84 -2.50 -13.30 3.25
C VAL A 84 -3.65 -12.41 3.69
N SER A 85 -3.42 -11.12 3.83
CA SER A 85 -4.42 -10.17 4.30
C SER A 85 -4.38 -8.86 3.51
N PRO A 86 -5.50 -8.16 3.42
CA PRO A 86 -5.52 -6.83 2.83
C PRO A 86 -4.78 -5.82 3.74
N LEU A 87 -4.50 -4.63 3.20
CA LEU A 87 -4.08 -3.48 3.98
C LEU A 87 -5.12 -3.11 5.05
N PRO A 88 -4.74 -2.46 6.17
CA PRO A 88 -5.67 -1.95 7.15
C PRO A 88 -6.60 -0.90 6.54
N THR A 89 -7.82 -0.84 7.04
CA THR A 89 -8.80 0.19 6.68
C THR A 89 -8.46 1.52 7.37
N LEU A 90 -9.14 2.58 6.97
CA LEU A 90 -9.01 3.90 7.63
C LEU A 90 -9.41 3.82 9.11
N SER A 91 -10.42 3.02 9.45
CA SER A 91 -10.84 2.81 10.84
C SER A 91 -9.83 2.01 11.66
N ASP A 92 -9.15 1.01 11.07
CA ASP A 92 -8.14 0.20 11.78
C ASP A 92 -6.93 1.02 12.24
N VAL A 93 -6.58 2.09 11.53
CA VAL A 93 -5.40 2.92 11.83
C VAL A 93 -5.68 4.12 12.74
N LEU A 94 -6.95 4.41 13.07
CA LEU A 94 -7.33 5.59 13.85
C LEU A 94 -6.62 5.69 15.21
N ALA A 95 -6.44 4.56 15.89
CA ALA A 95 -5.79 4.54 17.21
C ALA A 95 -4.29 4.89 17.13
N ALA A 96 -3.63 4.56 16.00
CA ALA A 96 -2.22 4.84 15.77
C ALA A 96 -1.96 6.21 15.12
N ALA A 97 -3.02 6.87 14.63
CA ALA A 97 -2.91 8.15 13.96
C ALA A 97 -2.75 9.31 14.97
N PRO A 98 -2.00 10.36 14.61
CA PRO A 98 -1.99 11.61 15.36
C PRO A 98 -3.42 12.17 15.53
N ASP A 99 -3.71 12.82 16.64
CA ASP A 99 -5.05 13.34 16.93
C ASP A 99 -5.58 14.25 15.80
N ALA A 100 -4.72 15.10 15.26
CA ALA A 100 -5.07 16.01 14.16
C ALA A 100 -5.46 15.28 12.86
N TRP A 101 -5.02 14.03 12.66
CA TRP A 101 -5.34 13.23 11.46
C TRP A 101 -6.67 12.48 11.58
N ARG A 102 -7.18 12.28 12.80
CA ARG A 102 -8.35 11.42 13.03
C ARG A 102 -9.64 11.93 12.38
N ALA A 103 -9.84 13.25 12.35
CA ALA A 103 -11.01 13.81 11.67
C ALA A 103 -10.92 13.61 10.15
N PRO A 104 -9.83 14.01 9.44
CA PRO A 104 -9.65 13.67 8.02
C PRO A 104 -9.79 12.18 7.69
N LEU A 105 -9.25 11.28 8.52
CA LEU A 105 -9.38 9.83 8.31
C LEU A 105 -10.83 9.36 8.34
N ARG A 106 -11.65 9.86 9.28
CA ARG A 106 -13.09 9.56 9.34
C ARG A 106 -13.85 10.13 8.14
N GLU A 107 -13.48 11.33 7.69
CA GLU A 107 -14.08 11.94 6.51
C GLU A 107 -13.77 11.17 5.23
N LEU A 108 -12.53 10.66 5.07
CA LEU A 108 -12.12 9.80 3.97
C LEU A 108 -12.87 8.45 3.98
N ASP A 109 -13.06 7.86 5.17
CA ASP A 109 -13.81 6.61 5.31
C ASP A 109 -15.29 6.81 4.92
N ALA A 110 -15.91 7.89 5.41
CA ALA A 110 -17.27 8.26 5.04
C ALA A 110 -17.41 8.60 3.54
N LEU A 111 -16.40 9.24 2.93
CA LEU A 111 -16.37 9.53 1.50
C LEU A 111 -16.33 8.22 0.70
N GLY A 112 -15.45 7.30 1.06
CA GLY A 112 -15.36 5.99 0.43
C GLY A 112 -16.68 5.23 0.51
N ALA A 113 -17.31 5.19 1.67
CA ALA A 113 -18.59 4.55 1.89
C ALA A 113 -19.70 5.13 0.98
N ARG A 114 -19.76 6.46 0.84
CA ARG A 114 -20.71 7.12 -0.08
C ARG A 114 -20.47 6.76 -1.55
N CYS A 115 -19.23 6.50 -1.93
CA CYS A 115 -18.85 6.09 -3.28
C CYS A 115 -18.87 4.56 -3.49
N GLY A 116 -19.33 3.78 -2.50
CA GLY A 116 -19.40 2.31 -2.56
C GLY A 116 -18.04 1.62 -2.52
N VAL A 117 -16.98 2.28 -2.00
CA VAL A 117 -15.62 1.72 -1.92
C VAL A 117 -15.03 1.88 -0.52
N GLN A 118 -14.15 0.95 -0.15
CA GLN A 118 -13.45 1.01 1.13
C GLN A 118 -11.99 1.44 0.93
N GLY A 119 -11.62 2.58 1.51
CA GLY A 119 -10.24 3.06 1.54
C GLY A 119 -9.37 2.18 2.43
N ARG A 120 -8.11 1.97 2.01
CA ARG A 120 -7.11 1.22 2.77
C ARG A 120 -5.81 2.01 2.84
N VAL A 121 -5.13 1.88 3.97
CA VAL A 121 -3.94 2.67 4.29
C VAL A 121 -2.70 1.80 4.10
N PHE A 122 -1.67 2.37 3.49
CA PHE A 122 -0.33 1.78 3.42
C PHE A 122 0.71 2.78 3.96
N GLY A 123 2.00 2.58 3.71
CA GLY A 123 3.03 3.51 4.15
C GLY A 123 3.17 3.65 5.67
N SER A 124 3.63 4.81 6.11
CA SER A 124 4.06 5.03 7.49
C SER A 124 2.96 4.79 8.53
N LEU A 125 1.76 5.32 8.32
CA LEU A 125 0.66 5.14 9.26
C LEU A 125 0.22 3.68 9.39
N ALA A 126 0.15 2.95 8.27
CA ALA A 126 -0.18 1.53 8.30
C ALA A 126 0.85 0.73 9.09
N TRP A 127 2.15 0.98 8.85
CA TRP A 127 3.21 0.28 9.57
C TRP A 127 3.24 0.62 11.05
N GLN A 128 2.96 1.87 11.42
CA GLN A 128 2.79 2.25 12.83
C GLN A 128 1.66 1.48 13.49
N ALA A 129 0.51 1.37 12.82
CA ALA A 129 -0.64 0.62 13.34
C ALA A 129 -0.36 -0.89 13.44
N LEU A 130 0.31 -1.48 12.42
CA LEU A 130 0.59 -2.91 12.36
C LEU A 130 1.69 -3.38 13.32
N THR A 131 2.63 -2.50 13.67
CA THR A 131 3.82 -2.89 14.43
C THR A 131 3.90 -2.30 15.82
N GLY A 132 3.18 -1.20 16.09
CA GLY A 132 3.29 -0.41 17.31
C GLY A 132 4.58 0.42 17.40
N GLU A 133 5.43 0.39 16.38
CA GLU A 133 6.67 1.17 16.32
C GLU A 133 6.41 2.55 15.69
N PRO A 134 7.15 3.62 16.04
CA PRO A 134 6.96 4.93 15.45
C PRO A 134 7.49 4.99 14.01
N TYR A 135 6.58 5.16 13.04
CA TYR A 135 6.91 5.34 11.63
C TYR A 135 6.63 6.75 11.13
N LEU A 136 5.68 7.43 11.76
CA LEU A 136 5.32 8.79 11.37
C LEU A 136 6.35 9.81 11.86
N GLY A 137 6.64 10.79 11.01
CA GLY A 137 7.41 11.97 11.31
C GLY A 137 6.65 13.23 10.90
N GLU A 138 7.20 14.40 11.18
CA GLU A 138 6.56 15.71 10.92
C GLU A 138 6.17 15.92 9.45
N SER A 139 6.96 15.37 8.52
CA SER A 139 6.74 15.48 7.08
C SER A 139 6.04 14.26 6.47
N SER A 140 5.47 13.38 7.28
CA SER A 140 4.78 12.21 6.77
C SER A 140 3.47 12.60 6.09
N ASP A 141 3.19 11.94 4.98
CA ASP A 141 1.92 11.97 4.27
C ASP A 141 1.02 10.78 4.64
N LEU A 142 -0.22 10.83 4.24
CA LEU A 142 -1.15 9.72 4.32
C LEU A 142 -1.14 8.96 2.99
N ASP A 143 -0.56 7.78 3.01
CA ASP A 143 -0.58 6.85 1.88
C ASP A 143 -1.89 6.04 1.91
N ILE A 144 -2.74 6.20 0.88
CA ILE A 144 -4.06 5.55 0.82
C ILE A 144 -4.34 4.96 -0.56
N VAL A 145 -5.07 3.86 -0.61
CA VAL A 145 -5.62 3.31 -1.84
C VAL A 145 -7.13 3.17 -1.73
N PHE A 146 -7.83 3.52 -2.81
CA PHE A 146 -9.23 3.22 -2.99
C PHE A 146 -9.39 2.29 -4.19
N PRO A 147 -10.25 1.28 -4.13
CA PRO A 147 -10.73 0.65 -5.36
C PRO A 147 -11.34 1.72 -6.27
N LEU A 148 -11.14 1.61 -7.57
CA LEU A 148 -11.82 2.47 -8.53
C LEU A 148 -13.34 2.25 -8.39
N PRO A 149 -14.13 3.29 -8.03
CA PRO A 149 -15.57 3.13 -7.89
C PRO A 149 -16.25 3.01 -9.25
N GLU A 150 -17.56 2.78 -9.23
CA GLU A 150 -18.38 2.89 -10.44
C GLU A 150 -18.24 4.27 -11.08
N ALA A 151 -18.33 4.36 -12.40
CA ALA A 151 -18.05 5.58 -13.18
C ALA A 151 -18.82 6.81 -12.67
N ALA A 152 -20.07 6.64 -12.25
CA ALA A 152 -20.89 7.71 -11.68
C ALA A 152 -20.35 8.32 -10.39
N SER A 153 -19.54 7.57 -9.64
CA SER A 153 -18.98 7.99 -8.34
C SER A 153 -17.54 8.48 -8.43
N VAL A 154 -16.85 8.34 -9.57
CA VAL A 154 -15.45 8.74 -9.72
C VAL A 154 -15.25 10.23 -9.43
N ALA A 155 -16.04 11.09 -10.05
CA ALA A 155 -15.94 12.55 -9.83
C ALA A 155 -16.20 12.91 -8.36
N THR A 156 -17.23 12.32 -7.73
CA THR A 156 -17.54 12.54 -6.31
C THR A 156 -16.38 12.16 -5.39
N LEU A 157 -15.73 11.01 -5.67
CA LEU A 157 -14.57 10.58 -4.89
C LEU A 157 -13.38 11.53 -5.07
N LEU A 158 -13.06 11.91 -6.30
CA LEU A 158 -11.94 12.81 -6.61
C LEU A 158 -12.12 14.20 -6.01
N ASP A 159 -13.29 14.81 -6.18
CA ASP A 159 -13.62 16.12 -5.62
C ASP A 159 -13.61 16.10 -4.09
N GLY A 160 -14.13 15.02 -3.49
CA GLY A 160 -14.09 14.81 -2.05
C GLY A 160 -12.66 14.65 -1.51
N LEU A 161 -11.81 13.89 -2.21
CA LEU A 161 -10.38 13.76 -1.87
C LEU A 161 -9.68 15.13 -1.92
N ALA A 162 -9.90 15.91 -2.97
CA ALA A 162 -9.32 17.25 -3.11
C ALA A 162 -9.79 18.21 -2.00
N ALA A 163 -11.06 18.17 -1.66
CA ALA A 163 -11.62 19.00 -0.60
C ALA A 163 -11.07 18.63 0.79
N ILE A 164 -10.87 17.34 1.08
CA ILE A 164 -10.28 16.90 2.35
C ILE A 164 -8.79 17.23 2.39
N ASP A 165 -8.05 16.93 1.33
CA ASP A 165 -6.61 17.21 1.23
C ASP A 165 -6.29 18.71 1.40
N GLY A 166 -7.11 19.59 0.83
CA GLY A 166 -6.92 21.04 0.93
C GLY A 166 -7.03 21.62 2.35
N ARG A 167 -7.60 20.88 3.32
CA ARG A 167 -7.75 21.31 4.73
C ARG A 167 -7.09 20.36 5.73
N ALA A 168 -6.63 19.19 5.29
CA ALA A 168 -5.98 18.23 6.16
C ALA A 168 -4.61 18.73 6.63
N PRO A 169 -4.17 18.38 7.85
CA PRO A 169 -2.85 18.74 8.35
C PRO A 169 -1.71 17.95 7.71
N MET A 170 -2.02 16.95 6.89
CA MET A 170 -1.09 16.14 6.13
C MET A 170 -1.52 16.06 4.67
N ARG A 171 -0.57 15.90 3.78
CA ARG A 171 -0.85 15.59 2.37
C ARG A 171 -1.46 14.18 2.25
N ILE A 172 -2.46 14.04 1.37
CA ILE A 172 -3.04 12.75 1.04
C ILE A 172 -2.38 12.23 -0.24
N ASP A 173 -1.49 11.24 -0.14
CA ASP A 173 -0.94 10.54 -1.31
C ASP A 173 -1.76 9.27 -1.56
N GLY A 174 -2.58 9.30 -2.61
CA GLY A 174 -3.58 8.28 -2.85
C GLY A 174 -3.55 7.72 -4.27
N GLU A 175 -3.84 6.42 -4.38
CA GLU A 175 -4.02 5.74 -5.66
C GLU A 175 -5.46 5.21 -5.79
N LEU A 176 -6.06 5.33 -6.98
CA LEU A 176 -7.24 4.58 -7.37
C LEU A 176 -6.80 3.29 -8.05
N LEU A 177 -7.31 2.16 -7.59
CA LEU A 177 -6.92 0.83 -8.05
C LEU A 177 -8.04 0.17 -8.85
N ARG A 178 -7.74 -0.24 -10.07
CA ARG A 178 -8.60 -1.12 -10.87
C ARG A 178 -8.59 -2.54 -10.32
N ASN A 179 -9.57 -3.34 -10.75
CA ASN A 179 -9.69 -4.75 -10.37
C ASN A 179 -8.51 -5.63 -10.79
N ASP A 180 -7.73 -5.22 -11.79
CA ASP A 180 -6.49 -5.89 -12.20
C ASP A 180 -5.26 -5.50 -11.35
N GLY A 181 -5.44 -4.55 -10.41
CA GLY A 181 -4.39 -4.04 -9.53
C GLY A 181 -3.59 -2.87 -10.12
N ALA A 182 -3.93 -2.41 -11.32
CA ALA A 182 -3.36 -1.20 -11.89
C ALA A 182 -3.84 0.03 -11.11
N GLY A 183 -2.93 0.96 -10.80
CA GLY A 183 -3.23 2.12 -9.97
C GLY A 183 -2.76 3.43 -10.58
N VAL A 184 -3.53 4.49 -10.35
CA VAL A 184 -3.22 5.87 -10.77
C VAL A 184 -3.34 6.79 -9.57
N ASN A 185 -2.44 7.78 -9.47
CA ASN A 185 -2.54 8.80 -8.45
C ASN A 185 -3.84 9.62 -8.66
N TRP A 186 -4.63 9.77 -7.61
CA TRP A 186 -5.91 10.47 -7.69
C TRP A 186 -5.78 11.91 -8.20
N ARG A 187 -4.65 12.57 -7.93
CA ARG A 187 -4.41 13.95 -8.36
C ARG A 187 -4.31 14.08 -9.88
N GLU A 188 -3.76 13.08 -10.56
CA GLU A 188 -3.69 13.07 -12.03
C GLU A 188 -5.09 13.00 -12.63
N LEU A 189 -5.95 12.15 -12.08
CA LEU A 189 -7.35 12.03 -12.49
C LEU A 189 -8.16 13.30 -12.16
N HIS A 190 -7.98 13.85 -10.95
CA HIS A 190 -8.66 15.08 -10.53
C HIS A 190 -8.25 16.28 -11.37
N ALA A 191 -6.96 16.38 -11.73
CA ALA A 191 -6.44 17.42 -12.62
C ALA A 191 -6.90 17.26 -14.08
N ARG A 192 -7.69 16.21 -14.39
CA ARG A 192 -8.20 15.90 -15.74
C ARG A 192 -7.10 15.85 -16.78
N GLN A 193 -5.94 15.27 -16.41
CA GLN A 193 -4.88 15.04 -17.37
C GLN A 193 -5.40 14.12 -18.49
N PRO A 194 -5.07 14.40 -19.76
CA PRO A 194 -5.51 13.55 -20.86
C PRO A 194 -4.92 12.15 -20.79
N GLU A 195 -3.68 12.04 -20.26
CA GLU A 195 -2.98 10.79 -20.00
C GLU A 195 -2.54 10.75 -18.54
N VAL A 196 -2.55 9.57 -17.96
CA VAL A 196 -2.19 9.28 -16.57
C VAL A 196 -1.12 8.20 -16.48
N ALA A 197 -0.29 8.27 -15.43
CA ALA A 197 0.74 7.29 -15.17
C ALA A 197 0.16 6.06 -14.43
N VAL A 198 -0.13 5.02 -15.19
CA VAL A 198 -0.70 3.77 -14.66
C VAL A 198 0.42 2.90 -14.11
N LYS A 199 0.38 2.65 -12.81
CA LYS A 199 1.31 1.76 -12.11
C LYS A 199 0.75 0.34 -12.12
N THR A 200 1.36 -0.54 -12.89
CA THR A 200 1.01 -1.97 -12.92
C THR A 200 1.88 -2.81 -11.97
N ALA A 201 1.73 -4.12 -12.01
CA ALA A 201 2.56 -5.04 -11.22
C ALA A 201 4.04 -5.05 -11.69
N ILE A 202 4.30 -4.68 -12.94
CA ILE A 202 5.62 -4.79 -13.56
C ILE A 202 6.19 -3.46 -14.11
N ALA A 203 5.33 -2.52 -14.49
CA ALA A 203 5.73 -1.28 -15.16
C ALA A 203 4.96 -0.05 -14.68
N VAL A 204 5.38 1.13 -15.16
CA VAL A 204 4.57 2.35 -15.19
C VAL A 204 4.38 2.70 -16.66
N GLU A 205 3.14 2.88 -17.09
CA GLU A 205 2.75 3.11 -18.47
C GLU A 205 1.86 4.35 -18.55
N LEU A 206 1.98 5.13 -19.61
CA LEU A 206 1.03 6.21 -19.89
C LEU A 206 -0.20 5.61 -20.58
N MET A 207 -1.38 6.03 -20.13
CA MET A 207 -2.67 5.59 -20.66
C MET A 207 -3.65 6.77 -20.68
N PRO A 208 -4.55 6.86 -21.66
CA PRO A 208 -5.65 7.82 -21.62
C PRO A 208 -6.47 7.67 -20.33
N ALA A 209 -6.78 8.80 -19.67
CA ALA A 209 -7.47 8.79 -18.39
C ALA A 209 -8.86 8.14 -18.44
N ASP A 210 -9.58 8.33 -19.54
CA ASP A 210 -10.88 7.69 -19.80
C ASP A 210 -10.76 6.16 -19.96
N ALA A 211 -9.70 5.68 -20.59
CA ALA A 211 -9.41 4.25 -20.71
C ALA A 211 -9.10 3.63 -19.35
N PHE A 212 -8.44 4.38 -18.44
CA PHE A 212 -8.21 3.91 -17.07
C PHE A 212 -9.50 3.83 -16.26
N THR A 213 -10.35 4.84 -16.30
CA THR A 213 -11.61 4.90 -15.54
C THR A 213 -12.71 4.00 -16.11
N GLY A 214 -12.41 3.27 -17.21
CA GLY A 214 -13.39 2.38 -17.84
C GLY A 214 -14.38 3.18 -18.65
N GLY A 215 -13.88 4.14 -19.45
CA GLY A 215 -14.69 5.10 -20.21
C GLY A 215 -16.05 4.53 -20.53
N ALA A 216 -17.07 5.10 -19.91
CA ALA A 216 -18.45 4.62 -20.02
C ALA A 216 -18.80 4.48 -21.50
N ARG A 217 -18.96 3.26 -21.97
CA ARG A 217 -19.73 2.92 -23.13
C ARG A 217 -20.99 2.21 -22.67
#